data_2fb947a6d7bfa29a76e3e3dc243a6017
#
_entry.id   2fb947a6d7bfa29a76e3e3dc243a6017
#
_cell.length_a   1.000
_cell.length_b   1.000
_cell.length_c   1.000
_cell.angle_alpha   90.00
_cell.angle_beta   90.00
_cell.angle_gamma   90.00
#
_symmetry.space_group_name_H-M   'P 1'
#
loop_
_entity.id
_entity.type
_entity.pdbx_description
1 polymer ?
#
loop_
_entity_poly.entity_id
_entity_poly.type
_entity_poly.pdbx_seq_one_letter_code
_entity_poly.pdbx_strand_id
1 'polypeptide(L)'
;MLLDRSSTREKWTIMMYMRDFDLMATYAYALRASNKLSNDNIDEILMKMEEDGIYRPRNGGSTFTGQFKSIQIAWYMFGYYNKSRRRGEEKKMVFSPLGNLLLDNMRNAEHRSKIFLTMLWANGFRQPFSQMDSRFNIYAYRLIFKLLRDPRLDGRLYNDEVFYLAMFLKTIDQVVYEELVQEILRLRDTSPFVKFSEFKKNERVIGLACHEWRYGAGMLASAGLVEVRNDHDDRTIGQLEYGNVSETTGRSNAVRSYREDYIVLAEGLEGYTDVLLEKYPYYMKPYPEEEMETRFNNSFVVEMYSFYPPELLEEIGIESSTDHAIASMLSVANSINYYSREETDHGDKFEYALEDAFNMFIDVEAQRIAGSGNVDVECIFYDGVSNKKFDIEAKATRTKTLQINSRRLRAHRQRINSRYSLIITPNYALGVLDDIRGEASVIIKASSLANYLYQYITREGRSISYSFLESLAVDNHGKDITPLIDQYVYSNFGHAASDLSVRRSRVRAVQYSLSDLGADMVAETGPAYD
;
A
#
# COMPACT_ATOMS: atom_id res chain seq x y z
N MET A 1 21.77 -11.94 -10.62
CA MET A 1 20.65 -11.81 -9.63
C MET A 1 20.50 -13.11 -8.85
N LEU A 2 20.58 -13.05 -7.52
CA LEU A 2 20.43 -14.25 -6.67
C LEU A 2 19.02 -14.26 -6.08
N LEU A 3 18.18 -15.21 -6.52
CA LEU A 3 16.81 -15.38 -6.02
C LEU A 3 16.75 -16.54 -5.04
N ASP A 4 16.25 -16.26 -3.83
CA ASP A 4 16.04 -17.28 -2.81
C ASP A 4 14.68 -17.97 -3.02
N ARG A 5 14.70 -19.25 -3.35
CA ARG A 5 13.53 -20.12 -3.57
C ARG A 5 13.43 -21.24 -2.53
N SER A 6 14.10 -21.08 -1.39
CA SER A 6 14.18 -22.11 -0.36
C SER A 6 12.88 -22.30 0.43
N SER A 7 12.02 -21.28 0.46
CA SER A 7 10.80 -21.25 1.27
C SER A 7 9.65 -20.53 0.58
N THR A 8 8.42 -20.92 0.90
CA THR A 8 7.20 -20.22 0.45
C THR A 8 7.06 -18.80 1.00
N ARG A 9 7.86 -18.40 1.99
CA ARG A 9 7.92 -17.04 2.52
C ARG A 9 8.84 -16.11 1.73
N GLU A 10 9.67 -16.67 0.85
CA GLU A 10 10.65 -15.94 0.05
C GLU A 10 10.06 -15.36 -1.25
N LYS A 11 8.76 -15.44 -1.44
CA LYS A 11 8.03 -14.93 -2.60
C LYS A 11 6.93 -13.96 -2.20
N TRP A 12 6.46 -13.18 -3.17
CA TRP A 12 5.24 -12.38 -2.99
C TRP A 12 4.06 -13.27 -2.61
N THR A 13 3.17 -12.76 -1.80
CA THR A 13 1.89 -13.39 -1.51
C THR A 13 0.80 -12.64 -2.26
N ILE A 14 -0.02 -13.34 -3.02
CA ILE A 14 -1.19 -12.77 -3.71
C ILE A 14 -2.44 -13.36 -3.07
N MET A 15 -3.41 -12.51 -2.74
CA MET A 15 -4.68 -12.95 -2.16
C MET A 15 -5.57 -13.60 -3.22
N MET A 16 -6.17 -14.75 -2.86
CA MET A 16 -6.82 -15.66 -3.82
C MET A 16 -8.26 -16.03 -3.47
N TYR A 17 -8.89 -15.37 -2.49
CA TYR A 17 -10.21 -15.78 -2.00
C TYR A 17 -11.35 -15.47 -2.96
N MET A 18 -11.26 -14.35 -3.68
CA MET A 18 -12.15 -13.99 -4.77
C MET A 18 -11.32 -13.89 -6.05
N ARG A 19 -11.76 -14.59 -7.10
CA ARG A 19 -11.04 -14.67 -8.37
C ARG A 19 -11.46 -13.61 -9.36
N ASP A 20 -12.64 -13.10 -9.16
CA ASP A 20 -13.33 -12.21 -10.07
C ASP A 20 -13.39 -10.83 -9.45
N PHE A 21 -13.02 -9.82 -10.24
CA PHE A 21 -12.99 -8.43 -9.79
C PHE A 21 -14.41 -7.92 -9.50
N ASP A 22 -15.41 -8.27 -10.34
CA ASP A 22 -16.78 -7.80 -10.17
C ASP A 22 -17.39 -8.37 -8.89
N LEU A 23 -17.12 -9.65 -8.59
CA LEU A 23 -17.51 -10.27 -7.32
C LEU A 23 -16.89 -9.55 -6.13
N MET A 24 -15.60 -9.23 -6.19
CA MET A 24 -14.88 -8.53 -5.13
C MET A 24 -15.45 -7.11 -4.93
N ALA A 25 -15.66 -6.38 -6.00
CA ALA A 25 -16.18 -5.02 -5.96
C ALA A 25 -17.65 -4.97 -5.50
N THR A 26 -18.48 -5.95 -5.90
CA THR A 26 -19.87 -6.07 -5.43
C THR A 26 -19.91 -6.34 -3.92
N TYR A 27 -19.05 -7.24 -3.42
CA TYR A 27 -18.94 -7.48 -1.99
C TYR A 27 -18.44 -6.23 -1.24
N ALA A 28 -17.46 -5.52 -1.78
CA ALA A 28 -16.98 -4.25 -1.21
C ALA A 28 -18.08 -3.19 -1.16
N TYR A 29 -18.90 -3.09 -2.20
CA TYR A 29 -20.04 -2.17 -2.26
C TYR A 29 -21.08 -2.49 -1.17
N ALA A 30 -21.47 -3.76 -1.04
CA ALA A 30 -22.40 -4.19 -0.01
C ALA A 30 -21.84 -3.96 1.41
N LEU A 31 -20.55 -4.21 1.61
CA LEU A 31 -19.87 -3.94 2.87
C LEU A 31 -19.83 -2.44 3.19
N ARG A 32 -19.63 -1.58 2.19
CA ARG A 32 -19.70 -0.12 2.34
C ARG A 32 -21.09 0.34 2.76
N ALA A 33 -22.12 -0.19 2.15
CA ALA A 33 -23.51 0.15 2.44
C ALA A 33 -23.92 -0.23 3.86
N SER A 34 -23.49 -1.39 4.37
CA SER A 34 -23.80 -1.87 5.73
C SER A 34 -22.95 -1.19 6.80
N ASN A 35 -21.74 -0.76 6.47
CA ASN A 35 -20.73 -0.16 7.36
C ASN A 35 -20.41 -1.00 8.61
N LYS A 36 -20.52 -2.34 8.53
CA LYS A 36 -20.28 -3.27 9.65
C LYS A 36 -19.43 -4.45 9.21
N LEU A 37 -18.55 -4.92 10.10
CA LEU A 37 -17.69 -6.09 9.92
C LEU A 37 -18.00 -7.18 10.96
N SER A 38 -19.23 -7.25 11.46
CA SER A 38 -19.67 -8.39 12.27
C SER A 38 -19.83 -9.64 11.40
N ASN A 39 -19.69 -10.81 12.02
CA ASN A 39 -19.89 -12.07 11.33
C ASN A 39 -21.30 -12.16 10.74
N ASP A 40 -22.30 -11.78 11.53
CA ASP A 40 -23.71 -11.82 11.13
C ASP A 40 -23.98 -10.95 9.90
N ASN A 41 -23.42 -9.73 9.86
CA ASN A 41 -23.56 -8.84 8.71
C ASN A 41 -22.83 -9.37 7.45
N ILE A 42 -21.66 -9.98 7.64
CA ILE A 42 -20.94 -10.61 6.53
C ILE A 42 -21.73 -11.78 5.96
N ASP A 43 -22.30 -12.61 6.81
CA ASP A 43 -23.12 -13.75 6.40
C ASP A 43 -24.42 -13.28 5.71
N GLU A 44 -25.06 -12.22 6.20
CA GLU A 44 -26.21 -11.60 5.55
C GLU A 44 -25.88 -11.08 4.13
N ILE A 45 -24.75 -10.39 3.97
CA ILE A 45 -24.28 -9.93 2.67
C ILE A 45 -24.03 -11.11 1.72
N LEU A 46 -23.37 -12.16 2.19
CA LEU A 46 -23.04 -13.32 1.37
C LEU A 46 -24.30 -14.12 0.99
N MET A 47 -25.26 -14.28 1.91
CA MET A 47 -26.55 -14.92 1.60
C MET A 47 -27.31 -14.15 0.53
N LYS A 48 -27.38 -12.83 0.65
CA LYS A 48 -28.02 -12.00 -0.36
C LYS A 48 -27.32 -12.09 -1.74
N MET A 49 -26.01 -12.09 -1.77
CA MET A 49 -25.25 -12.28 -3.01
C MET A 49 -25.45 -13.69 -3.61
N GLU A 50 -25.71 -14.70 -2.78
CA GLU A 50 -26.08 -16.05 -3.23
C GLU A 50 -27.48 -16.07 -3.80
N GLU A 51 -28.47 -15.46 -3.13
CA GLU A 51 -29.85 -15.32 -3.62
C GLU A 51 -29.92 -14.58 -4.97
N ASP A 52 -29.09 -13.53 -5.12
CA ASP A 52 -28.97 -12.77 -6.37
C ASP A 52 -28.17 -13.50 -7.47
N GLY A 53 -27.66 -14.72 -7.19
CA GLY A 53 -26.88 -15.53 -8.13
C GLY A 53 -25.45 -15.00 -8.41
N ILE A 54 -25.01 -14.01 -7.68
CA ILE A 54 -23.69 -13.37 -7.82
C ILE A 54 -22.58 -14.22 -7.19
N TYR A 55 -22.91 -14.92 -6.11
CA TYR A 55 -21.97 -15.73 -5.34
C TYR A 55 -22.52 -17.14 -5.10
N ARG A 56 -21.68 -18.15 -5.26
CA ARG A 56 -22.00 -19.53 -4.91
C ARG A 56 -21.04 -20.03 -3.85
N PRO A 57 -21.49 -20.22 -2.59
CA PRO A 57 -20.65 -20.79 -1.55
C PRO A 57 -20.39 -22.27 -1.85
N ARG A 58 -19.19 -22.75 -1.54
CA ARG A 58 -18.84 -24.14 -1.78
C ARG A 58 -19.48 -25.11 -0.82
N ASN A 59 -19.48 -24.84 0.44
CA ASN A 59 -19.95 -25.75 1.49
C ASN A 59 -20.82 -25.02 2.53
N GLY A 60 -21.89 -24.34 2.09
CA GLY A 60 -22.83 -23.73 3.00
C GLY A 60 -22.31 -22.52 3.78
N GLY A 61 -21.56 -21.66 3.11
CA GLY A 61 -21.16 -20.31 3.57
C GLY A 61 -20.67 -20.24 5.02
N SER A 62 -19.36 -20.30 5.27
CA SER A 62 -18.85 -20.13 6.63
C SER A 62 -18.49 -18.67 6.90
N THR A 63 -18.74 -18.18 8.10
CA THR A 63 -18.29 -16.88 8.67
C THR A 63 -16.80 -16.64 8.45
N PHE A 64 -16.01 -17.71 8.50
CA PHE A 64 -14.58 -17.70 8.26
C PHE A 64 -14.23 -17.26 6.83
N THR A 65 -14.94 -17.77 5.83
CA THR A 65 -14.75 -17.38 4.42
C THR A 65 -15.06 -15.89 4.21
N GLY A 66 -16.07 -15.35 4.88
CA GLY A 66 -16.39 -13.93 4.84
C GLY A 66 -15.28 -13.04 5.39
N GLN A 67 -14.64 -13.42 6.50
CA GLN A 67 -13.52 -12.68 7.06
C GLN A 67 -12.33 -12.63 6.11
N PHE A 68 -12.01 -13.72 5.43
CA PHE A 68 -10.94 -13.78 4.44
C PHE A 68 -11.24 -12.88 3.22
N LYS A 69 -12.46 -12.87 2.73
CA LYS A 69 -12.86 -11.98 1.63
C LYS A 69 -12.68 -10.50 2.01
N SER A 70 -13.02 -10.14 3.24
CA SER A 70 -12.79 -8.78 3.73
C SER A 70 -11.30 -8.42 3.81
N ILE A 71 -10.42 -9.36 4.12
CA ILE A 71 -8.97 -9.18 4.06
C ILE A 71 -8.52 -8.91 2.62
N GLN A 72 -9.09 -9.61 1.64
CA GLN A 72 -8.75 -9.37 0.23
C GLN A 72 -9.13 -7.96 -0.24
N ILE A 73 -10.26 -7.42 0.22
CA ILE A 73 -10.63 -6.03 -0.05
C ILE A 73 -9.58 -5.06 0.48
N ALA A 74 -9.10 -5.27 1.71
CA ALA A 74 -8.02 -4.46 2.26
C ALA A 74 -6.71 -4.65 1.49
N TRP A 75 -6.40 -5.87 1.08
CA TRP A 75 -5.24 -6.18 0.24
C TRP A 75 -5.24 -5.39 -1.08
N TYR A 76 -6.38 -5.34 -1.77
CA TYR A 76 -6.52 -4.63 -3.04
C TYR A 76 -6.86 -3.14 -2.87
N MET A 77 -6.53 -2.56 -1.71
CA MET A 77 -6.56 -1.13 -1.46
C MET A 77 -7.94 -0.46 -1.42
N PHE A 78 -9.03 -1.22 -1.30
CA PHE A 78 -10.36 -0.61 -1.14
C PHE A 78 -10.50 0.16 0.18
N GLY A 79 -9.80 -0.26 1.21
CA GLY A 79 -9.86 0.33 2.52
C GLY A 79 -9.14 -0.51 3.57
N TYR A 80 -9.28 -0.17 4.81
CA TYR A 80 -8.65 -0.86 5.93
C TYR A 80 -9.63 -1.06 7.09
N TYR A 81 -9.31 -2.00 7.98
CA TYR A 81 -10.12 -2.21 9.17
C TYR A 81 -9.78 -1.19 10.23
N ASN A 82 -10.82 -0.53 10.74
CA ASN A 82 -10.71 0.30 11.91
C ASN A 82 -11.01 -0.54 13.18
N LYS A 83 -10.07 -0.61 14.11
CA LYS A 83 -10.32 -1.19 15.42
C LYS A 83 -11.24 -0.27 16.20
N SER A 84 -12.30 -0.82 16.79
CA SER A 84 -13.13 -0.05 17.67
C SER A 84 -12.35 0.42 18.92
N ARG A 85 -12.71 1.59 19.42
CA ARG A 85 -12.08 2.21 20.60
C ARG A 85 -12.43 1.50 21.89
N ARG A 86 -13.61 0.89 21.95
CA ARG A 86 -14.18 0.32 23.17
C ARG A 86 -14.26 -1.20 23.05
N ARG A 87 -14.05 -1.87 24.17
CA ARG A 87 -14.22 -3.32 24.23
C ARG A 87 -15.68 -3.66 23.93
N GLY A 88 -15.93 -4.37 22.82
CA GLY A 88 -17.27 -4.74 22.37
C GLY A 88 -17.85 -3.93 21.21
N GLU A 89 -17.19 -2.84 20.77
CA GLU A 89 -17.59 -2.17 19.53
C GLU A 89 -17.21 -2.99 18.30
N GLU A 90 -18.07 -2.97 17.30
CA GLU A 90 -17.84 -3.66 16.03
C GLU A 90 -16.66 -3.04 15.27
N LYS A 91 -15.89 -3.89 14.62
CA LYS A 91 -14.90 -3.45 13.61
C LYS A 91 -15.66 -2.84 12.44
N LYS A 92 -15.09 -1.77 11.89
CA LYS A 92 -15.60 -1.11 10.68
C LYS A 92 -14.57 -1.16 9.58
N MET A 93 -15.03 -1.27 8.35
CA MET A 93 -14.21 -1.00 7.18
C MET A 93 -14.21 0.51 6.92
N VAL A 94 -13.01 1.09 6.80
CA VAL A 94 -12.83 2.47 6.36
C VAL A 94 -12.36 2.41 4.92
N PHE A 95 -13.22 2.82 4.00
CA PHE A 95 -12.89 2.82 2.60
C PHE A 95 -11.92 3.96 2.28
N SER A 96 -10.91 3.66 1.46
CA SER A 96 -9.97 4.66 0.97
C SER A 96 -10.66 5.62 -0.01
N PRO A 97 -10.09 6.81 -0.28
CA PRO A 97 -10.59 7.68 -1.32
C PRO A 97 -10.71 6.99 -2.68
N LEU A 98 -9.67 6.24 -3.10
CA LEU A 98 -9.71 5.44 -4.33
C LEU A 98 -10.75 4.31 -4.28
N GLY A 99 -10.89 3.64 -3.13
CA GLY A 99 -11.91 2.61 -2.93
C GLY A 99 -13.32 3.18 -3.08
N ASN A 100 -13.59 4.36 -2.53
CA ASN A 100 -14.87 5.06 -2.71
C ASN A 100 -15.08 5.46 -4.18
N LEU A 101 -14.08 6.08 -4.79
CA LEU A 101 -14.14 6.49 -6.20
C LEU A 101 -14.43 5.30 -7.12
N LEU A 102 -13.77 4.16 -6.89
CA LEU A 102 -14.02 2.94 -7.66
C LEU A 102 -15.46 2.46 -7.50
N LEU A 103 -15.95 2.37 -6.28
CA LEU A 103 -17.30 1.88 -6.00
C LEU A 103 -18.39 2.81 -6.54
N ASP A 104 -18.10 4.11 -6.67
CA ASP A 104 -19.01 5.09 -7.29
C ASP A 104 -18.97 5.01 -8.82
N ASN A 105 -17.89 4.48 -9.41
CA ASN A 105 -17.71 4.33 -10.86
C ASN A 105 -17.89 2.88 -11.38
N MET A 106 -18.50 1.98 -10.62
CA MET A 106 -18.64 0.56 -10.96
C MET A 106 -19.29 0.28 -12.33
N ARG A 107 -20.14 1.19 -12.81
CA ARG A 107 -20.86 1.05 -14.10
C ARG A 107 -20.02 1.47 -15.32
N ASN A 108 -18.95 2.21 -15.13
CA ASN A 108 -18.06 2.64 -16.19
C ASN A 108 -16.80 1.74 -16.19
N ALA A 109 -16.72 0.82 -17.13
CA ALA A 109 -15.62 -0.16 -17.19
C ALA A 109 -14.24 0.50 -17.37
N GLU A 110 -14.16 1.56 -18.17
CA GLU A 110 -12.90 2.28 -18.43
C GLU A 110 -12.42 3.02 -17.17
N HIS A 111 -13.30 3.81 -16.53
CA HIS A 111 -12.96 4.50 -15.28
C HIS A 111 -12.56 3.49 -14.20
N ARG A 112 -13.32 2.41 -14.07
CA ARG A 112 -13.08 1.33 -13.11
C ARG A 112 -11.70 0.71 -13.27
N SER A 113 -11.28 0.41 -14.50
CA SER A 113 -9.97 -0.16 -14.78
C SER A 113 -8.85 0.82 -14.41
N LYS A 114 -8.97 2.09 -14.80
CA LYS A 114 -7.98 3.13 -14.47
C LYS A 114 -7.88 3.39 -12.96
N ILE A 115 -9.00 3.44 -12.26
CA ILE A 115 -9.02 3.58 -10.78
C ILE A 115 -8.38 2.37 -10.13
N PHE A 116 -8.72 1.15 -10.55
CA PHE A 116 -8.15 -0.05 -9.97
C PHE A 116 -6.65 -0.18 -10.25
N LEU A 117 -6.19 0.18 -11.44
CA LEU A 117 -4.77 0.30 -11.75
C LEU A 117 -4.07 1.23 -10.76
N THR A 118 -4.65 2.38 -10.48
CA THR A 118 -4.11 3.36 -9.51
C THR A 118 -4.09 2.79 -8.09
N MET A 119 -5.11 2.04 -7.68
CA MET A 119 -5.11 1.34 -6.38
C MET A 119 -3.96 0.32 -6.28
N LEU A 120 -3.69 -0.42 -7.35
CA LEU A 120 -2.55 -1.35 -7.40
C LEU A 120 -1.21 -0.60 -7.37
N TRP A 121 -1.15 0.62 -7.88
CA TRP A 121 0.05 1.46 -7.83
C TRP A 121 0.45 1.85 -6.40
N ALA A 122 -0.54 2.00 -5.51
CA ALA A 122 -0.33 2.25 -4.09
C ALA A 122 0.08 0.99 -3.30
N ASN A 123 -0.10 -0.20 -3.90
CA ASN A 123 0.06 -1.48 -3.21
C ASN A 123 1.54 -1.85 -3.03
N GLY A 124 2.11 -1.45 -1.91
CA GLY A 124 3.48 -1.80 -1.54
C GLY A 124 3.58 -3.19 -0.88
N PHE A 125 4.54 -3.99 -1.30
CA PHE A 125 4.90 -5.23 -0.64
C PHE A 125 6.12 -4.96 0.25
N ARG A 126 6.06 -5.26 1.45
CA ARG A 126 5.29 -6.17 2.33
C ARG A 126 3.92 -5.57 2.66
N GLN A 127 2.86 -6.27 2.33
CA GLN A 127 1.51 -5.85 2.67
C GLN A 127 1.24 -6.01 4.17
N PRO A 128 0.59 -5.02 4.84
CA PRO A 128 0.22 -5.12 6.25
C PRO A 128 -0.69 -6.30 6.57
N PHE A 129 -1.49 -6.73 5.58
CA PHE A 129 -2.45 -7.84 5.69
C PHE A 129 -1.88 -9.18 5.22
N SER A 130 -0.58 -9.28 4.92
CA SER A 130 0.06 -10.49 4.44
C SER A 130 1.01 -11.10 5.47
N GLN A 131 1.48 -12.31 5.15
CA GLN A 131 2.49 -13.03 5.92
C GLN A 131 3.88 -13.00 5.25
N MET A 132 4.09 -12.09 4.30
CA MET A 132 5.38 -11.96 3.63
C MET A 132 6.52 -11.68 4.61
N ASP A 133 7.71 -12.09 4.22
CA ASP A 133 8.94 -11.79 4.93
C ASP A 133 9.15 -10.28 5.08
N SER A 134 9.74 -9.85 6.19
CA SER A 134 9.97 -8.42 6.48
C SER A 134 10.94 -7.75 5.51
N ARG A 135 11.72 -8.52 4.74
CA ARG A 135 12.69 -8.01 3.77
C ARG A 135 12.06 -7.51 2.46
N PHE A 136 10.76 -7.75 2.23
CA PHE A 136 10.08 -7.22 1.05
C PHE A 136 9.82 -5.73 1.19
N ASN A 137 10.35 -4.95 0.24
CA ASN A 137 10.19 -3.51 0.14
C ASN A 137 10.12 -3.10 -1.32
N ILE A 138 8.99 -3.42 -1.99
CA ILE A 138 8.81 -3.29 -3.43
C ILE A 138 7.36 -2.96 -3.78
N TYR A 139 7.18 -2.13 -4.81
CA TYR A 139 5.90 -1.95 -5.49
C TYR A 139 5.76 -2.98 -6.61
N ALA A 140 5.30 -4.17 -6.26
CA ALA A 140 5.26 -5.32 -7.17
C ALA A 140 4.44 -5.06 -8.44
N TYR A 141 3.29 -4.42 -8.33
CA TYR A 141 2.44 -4.12 -9.49
C TYR A 141 3.08 -3.07 -10.41
N ARG A 142 3.75 -2.03 -9.86
CA ARG A 142 4.51 -1.08 -10.69
C ARG A 142 5.59 -1.79 -11.51
N LEU A 143 6.27 -2.78 -10.91
CA LEU A 143 7.24 -3.60 -11.62
C LEU A 143 6.58 -4.42 -12.75
N ILE A 144 5.45 -5.07 -12.51
CA ILE A 144 4.72 -5.85 -13.53
C ILE A 144 4.35 -4.96 -14.72
N PHE A 145 3.76 -3.78 -14.47
CA PHE A 145 3.39 -2.85 -15.54
C PHE A 145 4.61 -2.22 -16.23
N LYS A 146 5.72 -2.01 -15.50
CA LYS A 146 6.98 -1.58 -16.11
C LYS A 146 7.54 -2.64 -17.08
N LEU A 147 7.48 -3.92 -16.71
CA LEU A 147 7.89 -5.02 -17.60
C LEU A 147 6.99 -5.09 -18.84
N LEU A 148 5.67 -4.94 -18.70
CA LEU A 148 4.74 -4.90 -19.84
C LEU A 148 5.00 -3.70 -20.78
N ARG A 149 5.57 -2.61 -20.28
CA ARG A 149 5.95 -1.42 -21.06
C ARG A 149 7.42 -1.41 -21.51
N ASP A 150 8.20 -2.45 -21.19
CA ASP A 150 9.59 -2.54 -21.67
C ASP A 150 9.62 -3.00 -23.14
N PRO A 151 10.14 -2.18 -24.06
CA PRO A 151 10.15 -2.53 -25.49
C PRO A 151 10.94 -3.80 -25.82
N ARG A 152 11.88 -4.20 -24.96
CA ARG A 152 12.68 -5.44 -25.12
C ARG A 152 11.85 -6.70 -24.91
N LEU A 153 10.70 -6.58 -24.24
CA LEU A 153 9.81 -7.69 -23.89
C LEU A 153 8.59 -7.80 -24.83
N ASP A 154 8.53 -7.01 -25.91
CA ASP A 154 7.49 -7.04 -26.93
C ASP A 154 6.06 -6.85 -26.41
N GLY A 155 5.90 -6.10 -25.32
CA GLY A 155 4.61 -5.82 -24.68
C GLY A 155 3.95 -7.03 -24.03
N ARG A 156 4.66 -8.13 -23.84
CA ARG A 156 4.16 -9.38 -23.25
C ARG A 156 5.00 -9.83 -22.06
N LEU A 157 4.34 -10.46 -21.08
CA LEU A 157 5.00 -11.03 -19.92
C LEU A 157 4.44 -12.44 -19.68
N TYR A 158 5.28 -13.45 -19.84
CA TYR A 158 4.88 -14.85 -19.61
C TYR A 158 4.66 -15.11 -18.13
N ASN A 159 3.71 -15.96 -17.81
CA ASN A 159 3.39 -16.28 -16.43
C ASN A 159 4.60 -16.87 -15.68
N ASP A 160 5.44 -17.65 -16.36
CA ASP A 160 6.66 -18.22 -15.76
C ASP A 160 7.72 -17.16 -15.45
N GLU A 161 7.79 -16.08 -16.22
CA GLU A 161 8.69 -14.95 -15.94
C GLU A 161 8.31 -14.27 -14.63
N VAL A 162 7.02 -14.23 -14.31
CA VAL A 162 6.53 -13.66 -13.06
C VAL A 162 6.70 -14.65 -11.90
N PHE A 163 6.12 -15.86 -11.99
CA PHE A 163 6.13 -16.77 -10.84
C PHE A 163 7.49 -17.40 -10.55
N TYR A 164 8.41 -17.42 -11.52
CA TYR A 164 9.75 -17.98 -11.35
C TYR A 164 10.82 -16.94 -11.08
N LEU A 165 10.67 -15.70 -11.57
CA LEU A 165 11.64 -14.61 -11.39
C LEU A 165 11.08 -13.47 -10.54
N ALA A 166 10.12 -12.71 -11.04
CA ALA A 166 9.70 -11.46 -10.42
C ALA A 166 9.18 -11.64 -8.99
N MET A 167 8.37 -12.67 -8.73
CA MET A 167 7.77 -12.91 -7.41
C MET A 167 8.79 -13.16 -6.28
N PHE A 168 10.04 -13.43 -6.59
CA PHE A 168 11.11 -13.66 -5.61
C PHE A 168 11.96 -12.40 -5.34
N LEU A 169 11.67 -11.30 -6.01
CA LEU A 169 12.34 -10.03 -5.77
C LEU A 169 11.81 -9.38 -4.48
N LYS A 170 12.70 -9.05 -3.58
CA LYS A 170 12.39 -8.38 -2.31
C LYS A 170 12.46 -6.86 -2.42
N THR A 171 13.38 -6.39 -3.23
CA THR A 171 13.60 -4.97 -3.55
C THR A 171 13.92 -4.84 -5.03
N ILE A 172 13.80 -3.66 -5.58
CA ILE A 172 14.15 -3.36 -6.96
C ILE A 172 14.80 -1.98 -7.04
N ASP A 173 15.87 -1.91 -7.80
CA ASP A 173 16.48 -0.69 -8.28
C ASP A 173 16.76 -0.84 -9.78
N GLN A 174 17.42 0.12 -10.39
CA GLN A 174 17.69 0.09 -11.83
C GLN A 174 18.64 -1.05 -12.23
N VAL A 175 19.62 -1.37 -11.39
CA VAL A 175 20.57 -2.46 -11.66
C VAL A 175 19.88 -3.81 -11.61
N VAL A 176 19.12 -4.07 -10.55
CA VAL A 176 18.34 -5.31 -10.39
C VAL A 176 17.29 -5.43 -11.50
N TYR A 177 16.70 -4.32 -11.96
CA TYR A 177 15.77 -4.33 -13.08
C TYR A 177 16.43 -4.79 -14.38
N GLU A 178 17.62 -4.26 -14.71
CA GLU A 178 18.35 -4.70 -15.90
C GLU A 178 18.75 -6.17 -15.83
N GLU A 179 19.21 -6.65 -14.66
CA GLU A 179 19.47 -8.07 -14.45
C GLU A 179 18.21 -8.92 -14.62
N LEU A 180 17.05 -8.45 -14.13
CA LEU A 180 15.76 -9.15 -14.30
C LEU A 180 15.39 -9.28 -15.77
N VAL A 181 15.49 -8.19 -16.54
CA VAL A 181 15.17 -8.22 -17.97
C VAL A 181 16.09 -9.18 -18.73
N GLN A 182 17.38 -9.20 -18.42
CA GLN A 182 18.31 -10.16 -19.01
C GLN A 182 17.96 -11.61 -18.67
N GLU A 183 17.57 -11.90 -17.43
CA GLU A 183 17.12 -13.24 -17.04
C GLU A 183 15.79 -13.63 -17.71
N ILE A 184 14.87 -12.68 -17.91
CA ILE A 184 13.63 -12.91 -18.66
C ILE A 184 13.97 -13.30 -20.11
N LEU A 185 14.83 -12.52 -20.79
CA LEU A 185 15.24 -12.82 -22.17
C LEU A 185 15.92 -14.21 -22.26
N ARG A 186 16.81 -14.53 -21.32
CA ARG A 186 17.43 -15.85 -21.23
C ARG A 186 16.38 -16.99 -21.00
N LEU A 187 15.37 -16.71 -20.18
CA LEU A 187 14.30 -17.69 -19.93
C LEU A 187 13.47 -17.92 -21.22
N ARG A 188 13.23 -16.88 -22.02
CA ARG A 188 12.52 -17.00 -23.32
C ARG A 188 13.27 -17.89 -24.31
N ASP A 189 14.61 -17.82 -24.34
CA ASP A 189 15.44 -18.67 -25.19
C ASP A 189 15.52 -20.12 -24.70
N THR A 190 14.97 -20.42 -23.52
CA THR A 190 15.00 -21.76 -22.93
C THR A 190 13.74 -22.54 -23.31
N SER A 191 13.88 -23.79 -23.77
CA SER A 191 12.70 -24.61 -24.12
C SER A 191 11.79 -24.85 -22.91
N PRO A 192 10.46 -24.94 -23.12
CA PRO A 192 9.47 -25.11 -22.04
C PRO A 192 9.72 -26.34 -21.16
N PHE A 193 10.22 -27.42 -21.75
CA PHE A 193 10.52 -28.66 -21.02
C PHE A 193 11.75 -28.50 -20.10
N VAL A 194 12.75 -27.72 -20.52
CA VAL A 194 13.92 -27.42 -19.71
C VAL A 194 13.51 -26.50 -18.56
N LYS A 195 12.72 -25.46 -18.82
CA LYS A 195 12.13 -24.61 -17.78
C LYS A 195 11.38 -25.44 -16.73
N PHE A 196 10.52 -26.33 -17.20
CA PHE A 196 9.74 -27.21 -16.31
C PHE A 196 10.62 -28.10 -15.43
N SER A 197 11.70 -28.65 -15.99
CA SER A 197 12.68 -29.44 -15.22
C SER A 197 13.34 -28.59 -14.12
N GLU A 198 13.65 -27.32 -14.40
CA GLU A 198 14.19 -26.41 -13.38
C GLU A 198 13.15 -26.09 -12.28
N PHE A 199 11.88 -25.89 -12.66
CA PHE A 199 10.79 -25.62 -11.70
C PHE A 199 10.60 -26.78 -10.71
N LYS A 200 10.78 -28.02 -11.19
CA LYS A 200 10.68 -29.23 -10.37
C LYS A 200 11.76 -29.31 -9.28
N LYS A 201 12.89 -28.62 -9.38
CA LYS A 201 13.92 -28.61 -8.33
C LYS A 201 13.43 -27.99 -7.02
N ASN A 202 12.51 -27.02 -7.10
CA ASN A 202 11.87 -26.37 -5.94
C ASN A 202 10.34 -26.40 -6.12
N GLU A 203 9.83 -27.54 -6.54
CA GLU A 203 8.47 -27.72 -7.06
C GLU A 203 7.39 -27.10 -6.18
N ARG A 204 7.42 -27.36 -4.86
CA ARG A 204 6.40 -26.87 -3.93
C ARG A 204 6.35 -25.35 -3.88
N VAL A 205 7.51 -24.70 -3.85
CA VAL A 205 7.62 -23.23 -3.79
C VAL A 205 7.20 -22.61 -5.11
N ILE A 206 7.69 -23.16 -6.22
CA ILE A 206 7.38 -22.67 -7.56
C ILE A 206 5.92 -23.00 -7.93
N GLY A 207 5.41 -24.18 -7.58
CA GLY A 207 4.02 -24.55 -7.78
C GLY A 207 3.05 -23.62 -7.04
N LEU A 208 3.38 -23.23 -5.79
CA LEU A 208 2.59 -22.23 -5.06
C LEU A 208 2.68 -20.84 -5.70
N ALA A 209 3.87 -20.42 -6.15
CA ALA A 209 4.02 -19.16 -6.87
C ALA A 209 3.20 -19.14 -8.17
N CYS A 210 3.27 -20.22 -8.96
CA CYS A 210 2.45 -20.41 -10.16
C CYS A 210 0.94 -20.34 -9.83
N HIS A 211 0.53 -21.00 -8.75
CA HIS A 211 -0.86 -21.00 -8.31
C HIS A 211 -1.34 -19.59 -7.95
N GLU A 212 -0.61 -18.87 -7.10
CA GLU A 212 -0.97 -17.52 -6.67
C GLU A 212 -0.94 -16.53 -7.85
N TRP A 213 0.06 -16.62 -8.72
CA TRP A 213 0.15 -15.71 -9.86
C TRP A 213 -1.02 -15.89 -10.84
N ARG A 214 -1.46 -17.11 -11.11
CA ARG A 214 -2.65 -17.33 -11.96
C ARG A 214 -3.91 -16.64 -11.42
N TYR A 215 -4.05 -16.57 -10.09
CA TYR A 215 -5.13 -15.78 -9.48
C TYR A 215 -4.89 -14.28 -9.65
N GLY A 216 -3.66 -13.82 -9.48
CA GLY A 216 -3.29 -12.43 -9.71
C GLY A 216 -3.56 -12.01 -11.15
N ALA A 217 -3.07 -12.78 -12.12
CA ALA A 217 -3.32 -12.53 -13.55
C ALA A 217 -4.81 -12.54 -13.89
N GLY A 218 -5.57 -13.53 -13.37
CA GLY A 218 -7.03 -13.60 -13.53
C GLY A 218 -7.75 -12.39 -12.93
N MET A 219 -7.33 -11.91 -11.76
CA MET A 219 -7.86 -10.69 -11.15
C MET A 219 -7.57 -9.45 -11.99
N LEU A 220 -6.35 -9.31 -12.50
CA LEU A 220 -5.98 -8.21 -13.40
C LEU A 220 -6.80 -8.25 -14.70
N ALA A 221 -7.01 -9.45 -15.26
CA ALA A 221 -7.80 -9.63 -16.47
C ALA A 221 -9.29 -9.32 -16.24
N SER A 222 -9.89 -9.82 -15.16
CA SER A 222 -11.30 -9.55 -14.85
C SER A 222 -11.56 -8.06 -14.53
N ALA A 223 -10.51 -7.35 -14.07
CA ALA A 223 -10.56 -5.91 -13.87
C ALA A 223 -10.34 -5.10 -15.16
N GLY A 224 -10.07 -5.75 -16.30
CA GLY A 224 -9.80 -5.10 -17.58
C GLY A 224 -8.43 -4.41 -17.65
N LEU A 225 -7.45 -4.86 -16.87
CA LEU A 225 -6.10 -4.29 -16.86
C LEU A 225 -5.15 -5.00 -17.82
N VAL A 226 -5.35 -6.29 -18.01
CA VAL A 226 -4.55 -7.12 -18.90
C VAL A 226 -5.44 -8.10 -19.65
N GLU A 227 -4.93 -8.63 -20.76
CA GLU A 227 -5.49 -9.81 -21.42
C GLU A 227 -4.56 -10.99 -21.20
N VAL A 228 -5.14 -12.16 -20.91
CA VAL A 228 -4.40 -13.42 -20.84
C VAL A 228 -4.45 -14.07 -22.22
N ARG A 229 -3.31 -14.38 -22.77
CA ARG A 229 -3.15 -14.99 -24.12
C ARG A 229 -2.28 -16.24 -24.06
N ASN A 230 -2.44 -17.10 -25.05
CA ASN A 230 -1.63 -18.30 -25.26
C ASN A 230 -1.42 -18.52 -26.77
N ASP A 231 -0.16 -18.69 -27.18
CA ASP A 231 0.18 -18.91 -28.60
C ASP A 231 0.21 -20.40 -28.98
N HIS A 232 -0.02 -21.33 -28.02
CA HIS A 232 0.22 -22.77 -28.18
C HIS A 232 -0.99 -23.65 -27.83
N ASP A 233 -2.20 -23.30 -28.29
CA ASP A 233 -3.42 -24.11 -28.19
C ASP A 233 -3.65 -24.73 -26.79
N ASP A 234 -3.41 -23.98 -25.71
CA ASP A 234 -3.59 -24.42 -24.32
C ASP A 234 -2.79 -25.68 -23.90
N ARG A 235 -1.75 -26.01 -24.64
CA ARG A 235 -0.95 -27.20 -24.36
C ARG A 235 -0.33 -27.19 -22.97
N THR A 236 -0.72 -28.15 -22.14
CA THR A 236 -0.09 -28.37 -20.83
C THR A 236 1.29 -29.02 -21.02
N ILE A 237 2.35 -28.37 -20.53
CA ILE A 237 3.73 -28.86 -20.56
C ILE A 237 3.96 -29.87 -19.42
N GLY A 238 3.40 -29.58 -18.25
CA GLY A 238 3.49 -30.44 -17.08
C GLY A 238 2.64 -29.91 -15.91
N GLN A 239 2.73 -30.59 -14.77
CA GLN A 239 2.02 -30.24 -13.55
C GLN A 239 2.99 -29.97 -12.42
N LEU A 240 2.77 -28.88 -11.68
CA LEU A 240 3.52 -28.48 -10.49
C LEU A 240 2.66 -28.72 -9.25
N GLU A 241 3.21 -29.41 -8.28
CA GLU A 241 2.58 -29.63 -6.98
C GLU A 241 2.81 -28.42 -6.07
N TYR A 242 1.77 -27.95 -5.35
CA TYR A 242 1.86 -26.80 -4.44
C TYR A 242 1.27 -27.05 -3.06
N GLY A 243 0.51 -28.10 -2.88
CA GLY A 243 -0.08 -28.47 -1.59
C GLY A 243 0.83 -29.30 -0.68
N ASN A 244 0.34 -29.61 0.51
CA ASN A 244 0.98 -30.57 1.38
C ASN A 244 0.84 -31.99 0.81
N VAL A 245 1.89 -32.80 0.97
CA VAL A 245 1.84 -34.21 0.63
C VAL A 245 0.99 -34.93 1.68
N SER A 246 -0.02 -35.67 1.25
CA SER A 246 -0.80 -36.53 2.14
C SER A 246 0.08 -37.62 2.73
N GLU A 247 0.10 -37.79 4.04
CA GLU A 247 0.83 -38.87 4.72
C GLU A 247 0.34 -40.25 4.31
N THR A 248 -0.95 -40.35 3.94
CA THR A 248 -1.58 -41.62 3.55
C THR A 248 -1.32 -41.98 2.09
N THR A 249 -1.24 -41.02 1.18
CA THR A 249 -1.14 -41.30 -0.26
C THR A 249 0.22 -40.94 -0.85
N GLY A 250 1.06 -40.22 -0.13
CA GLY A 250 2.34 -39.73 -0.62
C GLY A 250 2.24 -38.72 -1.80
N ARG A 251 1.04 -38.24 -2.11
CA ARG A 251 0.76 -37.34 -3.24
C ARG A 251 0.13 -36.05 -2.74
N SER A 252 0.48 -34.94 -3.36
CA SER A 252 -0.25 -33.68 -3.19
C SER A 252 -1.49 -33.71 -4.09
N ASN A 253 -2.64 -33.41 -3.51
CA ASN A 253 -3.88 -33.22 -4.28
C ASN A 253 -3.95 -31.84 -4.93
N ALA A 254 -3.02 -30.96 -4.63
CA ALA A 254 -3.00 -29.59 -5.10
C ALA A 254 -1.92 -29.43 -6.19
N VAL A 255 -2.36 -29.43 -7.44
CA VAL A 255 -1.50 -29.31 -8.61
C VAL A 255 -1.92 -28.13 -9.49
N ARG A 256 -0.97 -27.58 -10.24
CA ARG A 256 -1.20 -26.59 -11.29
C ARG A 256 -0.56 -27.01 -12.59
N SER A 257 -1.32 -26.91 -13.67
CA SER A 257 -0.79 -27.10 -15.01
C SER A 257 0.15 -25.94 -15.35
N TYR A 258 1.34 -26.26 -15.82
CA TYR A 258 2.25 -25.30 -16.43
C TYR A 258 1.94 -25.21 -17.91
N ARG A 259 1.68 -23.98 -18.38
CA ARG A 259 1.43 -23.59 -19.76
C ARG A 259 2.22 -22.34 -20.06
N GLU A 260 2.48 -22.04 -21.32
CA GLU A 260 3.12 -20.80 -21.76
C GLU A 260 2.11 -19.66 -21.97
N ASP A 261 1.21 -19.50 -20.99
CA ASP A 261 0.30 -18.35 -20.97
C ASP A 261 1.09 -17.07 -20.66
N TYR A 262 0.70 -15.97 -21.30
CA TYR A 262 1.27 -14.65 -21.04
C TYR A 262 0.18 -13.60 -20.90
N ILE A 263 0.52 -12.46 -20.31
CA ILE A 263 -0.34 -11.30 -20.21
C ILE A 263 0.19 -10.18 -21.12
N VAL A 264 -0.73 -9.40 -21.66
CA VAL A 264 -0.48 -8.13 -22.36
C VAL A 264 -1.30 -7.05 -21.69
N LEU A 265 -0.85 -5.80 -21.76
CA LEU A 265 -1.63 -4.67 -21.26
C LEU A 265 -2.93 -4.56 -22.06
N ALA A 266 -4.04 -4.30 -21.39
CA ALA A 266 -5.33 -4.08 -22.07
C ALA A 266 -5.28 -2.76 -22.89
N GLU A 267 -5.93 -2.77 -24.04
CA GLU A 267 -5.99 -1.63 -24.95
C GLU A 267 -6.53 -0.37 -24.25
N GLY A 268 -5.93 0.77 -24.52
CA GLY A 268 -6.32 2.07 -23.97
C GLY A 268 -5.75 2.41 -22.59
N LEU A 269 -4.93 1.51 -21.99
CA LEU A 269 -4.27 1.78 -20.70
C LEU A 269 -2.82 2.24 -20.85
N GLU A 270 -2.25 2.21 -22.07
CA GLU A 270 -0.83 2.47 -22.32
C GLU A 270 -0.41 3.87 -21.85
N GLY A 271 -1.15 4.89 -22.31
CA GLY A 271 -0.84 6.28 -22.00
C GLY A 271 -0.89 6.57 -20.51
N TYR A 272 -1.96 6.12 -19.83
CA TYR A 272 -2.09 6.32 -18.39
C TYR A 272 -1.05 5.53 -17.59
N THR A 273 -0.72 4.32 -18.02
CA THR A 273 0.35 3.51 -17.41
C THR A 273 1.70 4.23 -17.52
N ASP A 274 2.01 4.84 -18.66
CA ASP A 274 3.23 5.59 -18.86
C ASP A 274 3.31 6.83 -17.96
N VAL A 275 2.21 7.58 -17.80
CA VAL A 275 2.11 8.70 -16.86
C VAL A 275 2.38 8.23 -15.42
N LEU A 276 1.78 7.12 -15.00
CA LEU A 276 1.99 6.57 -13.67
C LEU A 276 3.44 6.10 -13.46
N LEU A 277 4.08 5.49 -14.47
CA LEU A 277 5.47 5.03 -14.40
C LEU A 277 6.46 6.20 -14.31
N GLU A 278 6.18 7.30 -15.01
CA GLU A 278 7.01 8.51 -14.97
C GLU A 278 6.96 9.19 -13.61
N LYS A 279 5.75 9.40 -13.08
CA LYS A 279 5.55 10.15 -11.82
C LYS A 279 5.79 9.33 -10.56
N TYR A 280 5.46 8.02 -10.61
CA TYR A 280 5.53 7.10 -9.47
C TYR A 280 6.30 5.83 -9.88
N PRO A 281 7.61 5.91 -10.09
CA PRO A 281 8.37 4.84 -10.70
C PRO A 281 8.45 3.57 -9.84
N TYR A 282 8.71 2.45 -10.51
CA TYR A 282 8.77 1.11 -9.92
C TYR A 282 9.87 0.91 -8.87
N TYR A 283 10.97 1.69 -8.96
CA TYR A 283 12.12 1.59 -8.07
C TYR A 283 11.95 2.35 -6.74
N MET A 284 10.85 3.08 -6.58
CA MET A 284 10.50 3.67 -5.29
C MET A 284 10.30 2.55 -4.24
N LYS A 285 10.66 2.83 -3.00
CA LYS A 285 10.49 1.89 -1.89
C LYS A 285 9.23 2.24 -1.09
N PRO A 286 8.31 1.28 -0.87
CA PRO A 286 7.11 1.51 -0.04
C PRO A 286 7.42 1.95 1.38
N TYR A 287 8.53 1.46 1.96
CA TYR A 287 8.84 1.65 3.37
C TYR A 287 10.27 2.15 3.57
N PRO A 288 10.53 2.92 4.63
CA PRO A 288 11.89 3.28 5.04
C PRO A 288 12.68 2.02 5.42
N GLU A 289 13.96 1.96 5.04
CA GLU A 289 14.80 0.78 5.31
C GLU A 289 14.94 0.49 6.81
N GLU A 290 15.05 1.52 7.65
CA GLU A 290 15.18 1.36 9.10
C GLU A 290 13.92 0.83 9.78
N GLU A 291 12.78 0.99 9.17
CA GLU A 291 11.50 0.52 9.71
C GLU A 291 11.16 -0.90 9.22
N MET A 292 11.99 -1.47 8.35
CA MET A 292 11.82 -2.84 7.85
C MET A 292 11.87 -3.89 8.95
N GLU A 293 12.66 -3.66 10.00
CA GLU A 293 12.77 -4.56 11.15
C GLU A 293 11.65 -4.36 12.18
N THR A 294 10.98 -3.22 12.15
CA THR A 294 9.91 -2.91 13.09
C THR A 294 8.59 -3.53 12.65
N ARG A 295 7.68 -3.72 13.61
CA ARG A 295 6.30 -4.09 13.30
C ARG A 295 5.65 -2.96 12.53
N PHE A 296 4.79 -3.32 11.56
CA PHE A 296 3.93 -2.33 10.92
C PHE A 296 3.20 -1.50 11.96
N ASN A 297 3.39 -0.21 11.92
CA ASN A 297 2.55 0.72 12.64
C ASN A 297 1.38 1.18 11.74
N ASN A 298 0.42 1.84 12.34
CA ASN A 298 -0.78 2.29 11.65
C ASN A 298 -0.49 3.39 10.61
N SER A 299 0.61 4.13 10.76
CA SER A 299 0.98 5.20 9.83
C SER A 299 1.28 4.67 8.42
N PHE A 300 1.89 3.50 8.28
CA PHE A 300 2.11 2.90 6.95
C PHE A 300 0.82 2.51 6.23
N VAL A 301 -0.15 1.98 6.98
CA VAL A 301 -1.45 1.64 6.39
C VAL A 301 -2.10 2.90 5.84
N VAL A 302 -2.09 3.97 6.62
CA VAL A 302 -2.68 5.25 6.20
C VAL A 302 -1.92 5.87 5.04
N GLU A 303 -0.59 5.82 5.05
CA GLU A 303 0.26 6.30 3.96
C GLU A 303 -0.10 5.64 2.63
N MET A 304 -0.26 4.32 2.61
CA MET A 304 -0.66 3.59 1.40
C MET A 304 -2.06 4.01 0.92
N TYR A 305 -3.01 4.17 1.81
CA TYR A 305 -4.39 4.52 1.46
C TYR A 305 -4.61 6.02 1.20
N SER A 306 -3.63 6.87 1.47
CA SER A 306 -3.66 8.29 1.10
C SER A 306 -3.22 8.55 -0.35
N PHE A 307 -2.72 7.54 -1.05
CA PHE A 307 -2.37 7.67 -2.46
C PHE A 307 -3.62 7.97 -3.30
N TYR A 308 -3.67 9.17 -3.85
CA TYR A 308 -4.80 9.65 -4.66
C TYR A 308 -4.28 10.66 -5.69
N PRO A 309 -3.64 10.20 -6.77
CA PRO A 309 -2.95 11.07 -7.72
C PRO A 309 -3.93 11.92 -8.52
N PRO A 310 -3.68 13.25 -8.67
CA PRO A 310 -4.53 14.14 -9.48
C PRO A 310 -4.65 13.70 -10.93
N GLU A 311 -3.62 13.07 -11.47
CA GLU A 311 -3.58 12.56 -12.84
C GLU A 311 -4.70 11.56 -13.13
N LEU A 312 -5.16 10.82 -12.11
CA LEU A 312 -6.30 9.92 -12.26
C LEU A 312 -7.58 10.69 -12.57
N LEU A 313 -7.83 11.80 -11.87
CA LEU A 313 -9.06 12.59 -12.08
C LEU A 313 -9.10 13.21 -13.47
N GLU A 314 -7.95 13.71 -13.94
CA GLU A 314 -7.78 14.20 -15.30
C GLU A 314 -8.06 13.10 -16.32
N GLU A 315 -7.49 11.91 -16.10
CA GLU A 315 -7.59 10.76 -17.00
C GLU A 315 -9.02 10.21 -17.13
N ILE A 316 -9.82 10.25 -16.06
CA ILE A 316 -11.20 9.79 -16.08
C ILE A 316 -12.22 10.93 -16.26
N GLY A 317 -11.75 12.15 -16.55
CA GLY A 317 -12.59 13.30 -16.86
C GLY A 317 -13.48 13.79 -15.70
N ILE A 318 -13.02 13.66 -14.46
CA ILE A 318 -13.73 14.21 -13.30
C ILE A 318 -13.36 15.69 -13.15
N GLU A 319 -14.31 16.58 -13.44
CA GLU A 319 -14.13 18.05 -13.33
C GLU A 319 -14.56 18.62 -11.97
N SER A 320 -14.99 17.77 -11.03
CA SER A 320 -15.43 18.20 -9.70
C SER A 320 -14.30 18.93 -8.95
N SER A 321 -14.47 20.22 -8.69
CA SER A 321 -13.51 21.01 -7.91
C SER A 321 -13.30 20.46 -6.51
N THR A 322 -14.28 19.73 -5.99
CA THR A 322 -14.23 19.03 -4.69
C THR A 322 -13.27 17.87 -4.72
N ASP A 323 -13.36 17.01 -5.74
CA ASP A 323 -12.52 15.82 -5.86
C ASP A 323 -11.07 16.22 -6.16
N HIS A 324 -10.86 17.21 -7.02
CA HIS A 324 -9.53 17.77 -7.25
C HIS A 324 -8.92 18.40 -5.99
N ALA A 325 -9.71 19.10 -5.17
CA ALA A 325 -9.23 19.64 -3.90
C ALA A 325 -8.83 18.54 -2.92
N ILE A 326 -9.64 17.48 -2.80
CA ILE A 326 -9.31 16.31 -1.96
C ILE A 326 -8.04 15.62 -2.48
N ALA A 327 -7.94 15.38 -3.78
CA ALA A 327 -6.75 14.79 -4.38
C ALA A 327 -5.49 15.63 -4.12
N SER A 328 -5.59 16.94 -4.30
CA SER A 328 -4.49 17.88 -4.00
C SER A 328 -4.09 17.82 -2.52
N MET A 329 -5.05 17.89 -1.59
CA MET A 329 -4.76 17.79 -0.15
C MET A 329 -4.14 16.45 0.24
N LEU A 330 -4.61 15.33 -0.33
CA LEU A 330 -4.03 14.01 -0.09
C LEU A 330 -2.64 13.86 -0.69
N SER A 331 -2.39 14.49 -1.86
CA SER A 331 -1.07 14.55 -2.47
C SER A 331 -0.06 15.25 -1.55
N VAL A 332 -0.46 16.33 -0.88
CA VAL A 332 0.39 17.01 0.13
C VAL A 332 0.73 16.08 1.28
N ALA A 333 -0.26 15.37 1.85
CA ALA A 333 -0.01 14.40 2.93
C ALA A 333 0.94 13.28 2.51
N ASN A 334 0.83 12.79 1.27
CA ASN A 334 1.77 11.83 0.71
C ASN A 334 3.18 12.40 0.52
N SER A 335 3.27 13.63 0.02
CA SER A 335 4.54 14.32 -0.24
C SER A 335 5.36 14.51 1.03
N ILE A 336 4.72 14.81 2.16
CA ILE A 336 5.39 14.89 3.48
C ILE A 336 6.12 13.59 3.79
N ASN A 337 5.44 12.45 3.66
CA ASN A 337 6.05 11.15 3.93
C ASN A 337 7.18 10.83 2.96
N TYR A 338 6.94 11.04 1.67
CA TYR A 338 7.88 10.69 0.62
C TYR A 338 9.15 11.55 0.70
N TYR A 339 9.00 12.88 0.65
CA TYR A 339 10.15 13.78 0.60
C TYR A 339 10.92 13.88 1.92
N SER A 340 10.30 13.57 3.06
CA SER A 340 11.03 13.49 4.33
C SER A 340 12.13 12.42 4.32
N ARG A 341 12.04 11.43 3.44
CA ARG A 341 12.96 10.28 3.34
C ARG A 341 13.93 10.39 2.15
N GLU A 342 13.81 11.40 1.32
CA GLU A 342 14.73 11.64 0.21
C GLU A 342 15.92 12.50 0.64
N GLU A 343 17.13 11.94 0.49
CA GLU A 343 18.42 12.59 0.78
C GLU A 343 19.11 13.15 -0.49
N THR A 344 18.38 13.33 -1.58
CA THR A 344 18.95 13.80 -2.85
C THR A 344 18.97 15.33 -2.92
N ASP A 345 19.61 15.89 -3.97
CA ASP A 345 19.75 17.33 -4.30
C ASP A 345 18.42 18.14 -4.31
N HIS A 346 17.36 17.55 -3.81
CA HIS A 346 16.00 18.07 -3.75
C HIS A 346 15.49 18.28 -2.31
N GLY A 347 16.34 18.63 -1.37
CA GLY A 347 15.94 19.00 0.02
C GLY A 347 14.82 20.03 0.06
N ASP A 348 14.77 20.87 -0.95
CA ASP A 348 13.70 21.85 -1.16
C ASP A 348 12.30 21.24 -1.27
N LYS A 349 12.14 20.03 -1.80
CA LYS A 349 10.81 19.42 -1.97
C LYS A 349 10.10 19.10 -0.66
N PHE A 350 10.86 18.71 0.36
CA PHE A 350 10.27 18.48 1.68
C PHE A 350 9.83 19.79 2.33
N GLU A 351 10.59 20.86 2.15
CA GLU A 351 10.22 22.20 2.62
C GLU A 351 8.96 22.70 1.92
N TYR A 352 8.82 22.52 0.59
CA TYR A 352 7.60 22.85 -0.14
C TYR A 352 6.40 22.02 0.34
N ALA A 353 6.59 20.70 0.56
CA ALA A 353 5.51 19.86 1.07
C ALA A 353 5.03 20.31 2.47
N LEU A 354 5.92 20.83 3.30
CA LEU A 354 5.56 21.39 4.61
C LEU A 354 4.88 22.75 4.49
N GLU A 355 5.34 23.63 3.59
CA GLU A 355 4.64 24.89 3.30
C GLU A 355 3.20 24.63 2.87
N ASP A 356 3.00 23.73 1.88
CA ASP A 356 1.67 23.34 1.41
C ASP A 356 0.82 22.74 2.56
N ALA A 357 1.43 21.87 3.37
CA ALA A 357 0.74 21.22 4.48
C ALA A 357 0.24 22.20 5.55
N PHE A 358 1.06 23.17 5.91
CA PHE A 358 0.67 24.17 6.90
C PHE A 358 -0.31 25.20 6.34
N ASN A 359 -0.29 25.47 5.05
CA ASN A 359 -1.33 26.25 4.36
C ASN A 359 -2.68 25.51 4.22
N MET A 360 -2.76 24.21 4.54
CA MET A 360 -4.04 23.52 4.65
C MET A 360 -4.82 23.85 5.94
N PHE A 361 -4.15 24.36 6.97
CA PHE A 361 -4.83 24.83 8.18
C PHE A 361 -5.50 26.18 7.89
N ILE A 362 -6.79 26.28 8.22
CA ILE A 362 -7.59 27.50 7.93
C ILE A 362 -7.12 28.74 8.66
N ASP A 363 -6.32 28.56 9.69
CA ASP A 363 -5.84 29.58 10.64
C ASP A 363 -4.30 29.73 10.62
N VAL A 364 -3.62 29.20 9.60
CA VAL A 364 -2.18 29.34 9.41
C VAL A 364 -1.87 29.90 8.03
N GLU A 365 -0.90 30.80 7.98
CA GLU A 365 -0.20 31.22 6.76
C GLU A 365 1.26 30.79 6.87
N ALA A 366 1.71 29.93 5.95
CA ALA A 366 3.05 29.38 5.90
C ALA A 366 3.78 29.84 4.64
N GLN A 367 5.05 30.22 4.79
CA GLN A 367 5.92 30.65 3.69
C GLN A 367 7.30 30.04 3.83
N ARG A 368 7.75 29.36 2.79
CA ARG A 368 9.12 28.86 2.69
C ARG A 368 10.10 30.03 2.54
N ILE A 369 11.18 29.98 3.31
CA ILE A 369 12.24 31.00 3.29
C ILE A 369 13.50 30.39 2.66
N ALA A 370 13.79 30.77 1.44
CA ALA A 370 14.99 30.30 0.76
C ALA A 370 16.27 30.94 1.32
N GLY A 371 17.36 30.20 1.35
CA GLY A 371 18.71 30.71 1.60
C GLY A 371 19.38 30.13 2.84
N SER A 372 20.69 29.93 2.74
CA SER A 372 21.52 29.40 3.82
C SER A 372 21.45 30.28 5.05
N GLY A 373 21.20 29.66 6.20
CA GLY A 373 21.13 30.36 7.49
C GLY A 373 19.75 30.90 7.87
N ASN A 374 18.71 30.62 7.07
CA ASN A 374 17.31 30.90 7.41
C ASN A 374 16.62 29.68 8.04
N VAL A 375 15.41 29.88 8.56
CA VAL A 375 14.47 28.79 8.83
C VAL A 375 13.95 28.23 7.50
N ASP A 376 13.49 27.01 7.51
CA ASP A 376 13.00 26.38 6.27
C ASP A 376 11.60 26.93 5.92
N VAL A 377 10.68 27.03 6.90
CA VAL A 377 9.36 27.63 6.71
C VAL A 377 9.01 28.55 7.88
N GLU A 378 8.57 29.78 7.59
CA GLU A 378 8.00 30.73 8.55
C GLU A 378 6.48 30.61 8.52
N CYS A 379 5.85 30.54 9.70
CA CYS A 379 4.41 30.39 9.84
C CYS A 379 3.80 31.45 10.75
N ILE A 380 2.60 31.89 10.40
CA ILE A 380 1.77 32.79 11.20
C ILE A 380 0.47 32.08 11.55
N PHE A 381 0.20 31.88 12.83
CA PHE A 381 -1.05 31.33 13.34
C PHE A 381 -1.97 32.45 13.82
N TYR A 382 -3.22 32.39 13.37
CA TYR A 382 -4.28 33.34 13.68
C TYR A 382 -5.24 32.74 14.71
N ASP A 383 -5.11 33.06 15.99
CA ASP A 383 -5.96 32.49 17.05
C ASP A 383 -7.28 33.27 17.27
N GLY A 384 -7.60 34.20 16.39
CA GLY A 384 -8.77 35.08 16.49
C GLY A 384 -8.55 36.32 17.35
N VAL A 385 -7.46 36.41 18.10
CA VAL A 385 -7.10 37.54 18.98
C VAL A 385 -5.77 38.18 18.57
N SER A 386 -4.79 37.36 18.21
CA SER A 386 -3.44 37.78 17.89
C SER A 386 -2.79 36.90 16.83
N ASN A 387 -1.79 37.49 16.15
CA ASN A 387 -0.96 36.76 15.19
C ASN A 387 0.26 36.21 15.93
N LYS A 388 0.44 34.89 15.91
CA LYS A 388 1.53 34.21 16.58
C LYS A 388 2.46 33.58 15.55
N LYS A 389 3.73 33.97 15.58
CA LYS A 389 4.73 33.37 14.69
C LYS A 389 5.32 32.11 15.28
N PHE A 390 5.50 31.11 14.46
CA PHE A 390 6.31 29.93 14.71
C PHE A 390 7.10 29.56 13.44
N ASP A 391 8.08 28.70 13.58
CA ASP A 391 8.92 28.29 12.47
C ASP A 391 9.04 26.77 12.39
N ILE A 392 9.38 26.27 11.20
CA ILE A 392 9.59 24.87 10.92
C ILE A 392 11.03 24.66 10.46
N GLU A 393 11.69 23.70 11.07
CA GLU A 393 12.96 23.14 10.63
C GLU A 393 12.70 21.75 10.03
N ALA A 394 12.87 21.61 8.72
CA ALA A 394 12.70 20.39 7.98
C ALA A 394 13.99 19.56 8.00
N LYS A 395 13.89 18.29 8.34
CA LYS A 395 15.04 17.36 8.33
C LYS A 395 14.71 16.14 7.51
N ALA A 396 14.96 16.22 6.20
CA ALA A 396 14.89 15.05 5.33
C ALA A 396 16.11 14.14 5.57
N THR A 397 15.86 12.85 5.71
CA THR A 397 16.93 11.86 5.86
C THR A 397 16.44 10.45 5.54
N ARG A 398 17.28 9.66 4.90
CA ARG A 398 17.02 8.23 4.68
C ARG A 398 17.22 7.38 5.93
N THR A 399 18.01 7.88 6.88
CA THR A 399 18.36 7.17 8.10
C THR A 399 17.72 7.84 9.31
N LYS A 400 18.54 8.50 10.14
CA LYS A 400 18.08 9.22 11.33
C LYS A 400 18.72 10.58 11.41
N THR A 401 17.94 11.56 11.81
CA THR A 401 18.51 12.83 12.24
C THR A 401 19.36 12.56 13.48
N LEU A 402 20.65 12.79 13.38
CA LEU A 402 21.59 12.49 14.46
C LEU A 402 21.78 13.63 15.43
N GLN A 403 21.59 14.88 14.96
CA GLN A 403 21.92 16.09 15.71
C GLN A 403 21.04 17.26 15.26
N ILE A 404 20.65 18.11 16.21
CA ILE A 404 19.99 19.40 15.98
C ILE A 404 20.83 20.53 16.55
N ASN A 405 21.10 21.55 15.74
CA ASN A 405 21.81 22.73 16.20
C ASN A 405 20.86 23.72 16.90
N SER A 406 20.64 23.50 18.19
CA SER A 406 19.72 24.31 19.02
C SER A 406 20.12 25.78 19.09
N ARG A 407 21.41 26.12 19.03
CA ARG A 407 21.87 27.51 18.98
C ARG A 407 21.42 28.21 17.71
N ARG A 408 21.51 27.53 16.56
CA ARG A 408 21.03 28.03 15.28
C ARG A 408 19.52 28.28 15.34
N LEU A 409 18.76 27.32 15.81
CA LEU A 409 17.30 27.45 15.95
C LEU A 409 16.91 28.61 16.84
N ARG A 410 17.58 28.79 18.00
CA ARG A 410 17.34 29.93 18.90
C ARG A 410 17.63 31.26 18.21
N ALA A 411 18.76 31.38 17.50
CA ALA A 411 19.10 32.58 16.76
C ALA A 411 18.08 32.93 15.68
N HIS A 412 17.56 31.91 14.98
CA HIS A 412 16.51 32.09 13.98
C HIS A 412 15.21 32.56 14.62
N ARG A 413 14.72 31.88 15.68
CA ARG A 413 13.52 32.31 16.40
C ARG A 413 13.59 33.79 16.86
N GLN A 414 14.73 34.17 17.42
CA GLN A 414 14.93 35.56 17.85
C GLN A 414 14.86 36.56 16.69
N ARG A 415 15.45 36.19 15.53
CA ARG A 415 15.50 37.07 14.36
C ARG A 415 14.10 37.34 13.76
N ILE A 416 13.26 36.30 13.67
CA ILE A 416 11.92 36.41 13.09
C ILE A 416 10.82 36.60 14.12
N ASN A 417 11.19 36.70 15.40
CA ASN A 417 10.28 36.81 16.54
C ASN A 417 9.28 35.63 16.63
N SER A 418 9.80 34.41 16.38
CA SER A 418 9.03 33.16 16.49
C SER A 418 8.95 32.68 17.93
N ARG A 419 7.80 32.17 18.35
CA ARG A 419 7.56 31.67 19.71
C ARG A 419 8.19 30.31 19.95
N TYR A 420 8.16 29.42 18.96
CA TYR A 420 8.73 28.09 19.01
C TYR A 420 9.06 27.56 17.61
N SER A 421 9.88 26.52 17.56
CA SER A 421 10.21 25.79 16.31
C SER A 421 9.61 24.39 16.31
N LEU A 422 8.98 24.01 15.20
CA LEU A 422 8.62 22.62 14.91
C LEU A 422 9.76 21.97 14.13
N ILE A 423 10.32 20.90 14.66
CA ILE A 423 11.32 20.09 13.97
C ILE A 423 10.59 18.89 13.36
N ILE A 424 10.50 18.84 12.03
CA ILE A 424 9.78 17.78 11.33
C ILE A 424 10.81 16.87 10.64
N THR A 425 10.79 15.59 10.99
CA THR A 425 11.75 14.60 10.50
C THR A 425 11.11 13.23 10.37
N PRO A 426 11.54 12.35 9.46
CA PRO A 426 11.01 10.98 9.38
C PRO A 426 11.41 10.17 10.60
N ASN A 427 12.66 10.31 11.06
CA ASN A 427 13.18 9.59 12.21
C ASN A 427 14.38 10.32 12.84
N TYR A 428 14.69 10.06 14.11
CA TYR A 428 15.79 10.69 14.82
C TYR A 428 16.43 9.78 15.87
N ALA A 429 17.69 10.05 16.20
CA ALA A 429 18.41 9.38 17.29
C ALA A 429 18.01 9.98 18.64
N LEU A 430 18.00 9.19 19.71
CA LEU A 430 17.57 9.64 21.06
C LEU A 430 18.36 10.85 21.56
N GLY A 431 19.63 11.01 21.18
CA GLY A 431 20.46 12.17 21.53
C GLY A 431 19.89 13.52 21.04
N VAL A 432 19.06 13.50 19.99
CA VAL A 432 18.40 14.73 19.49
C VAL A 432 17.47 15.35 20.55
N LEU A 433 16.87 14.54 21.41
CA LEU A 433 16.06 15.05 22.53
C LEU A 433 16.90 15.82 23.56
N ASP A 434 18.17 15.47 23.73
CA ASP A 434 19.09 16.21 24.57
C ASP A 434 19.46 17.57 23.93
N ASP A 435 19.61 17.61 22.59
CA ASP A 435 19.92 18.84 21.85
C ASP A 435 18.83 19.91 22.00
N ILE A 436 17.56 19.50 22.11
CA ILE A 436 16.42 20.43 22.21
C ILE A 436 15.90 20.61 23.64
N ARG A 437 16.49 19.93 24.62
CA ARG A 437 16.06 20.03 26.02
C ARG A 437 16.12 21.47 26.52
N GLY A 438 15.00 21.99 27.02
CA GLY A 438 14.87 23.36 27.51
C GLY A 438 14.77 24.43 26.42
N GLU A 439 14.75 24.05 25.15
CA GLU A 439 14.51 24.94 24.04
C GLU A 439 13.01 25.07 23.74
N ALA A 440 12.61 26.23 23.22
CA ALA A 440 11.25 26.39 22.68
C ALA A 440 11.12 25.72 21.32
N SER A 441 11.33 24.38 21.29
CA SER A 441 11.26 23.56 20.10
C SER A 441 10.60 22.22 20.44
N VAL A 442 9.88 21.63 19.49
CA VAL A 442 9.30 20.29 19.61
C VAL A 442 9.59 19.47 18.36
N ILE A 443 9.62 18.15 18.51
CA ILE A 443 9.79 17.23 17.38
C ILE A 443 8.44 16.63 17.01
N ILE A 444 8.21 16.49 15.70
CA ILE A 444 7.09 15.78 15.09
C ILE A 444 7.64 14.84 14.01
N LYS A 445 7.27 13.58 14.04
CA LYS A 445 7.55 12.68 12.91
C LYS A 445 6.69 13.03 11.72
N ALA A 446 7.31 13.10 10.54
CA ALA A 446 6.64 13.39 9.28
C ALA A 446 5.43 12.48 9.03
N SER A 447 5.55 11.18 9.33
CA SER A 447 4.47 10.21 9.20
C SER A 447 3.26 10.49 10.10
N SER A 448 3.47 11.00 11.31
CA SER A 448 2.38 11.35 12.21
C SER A 448 1.66 12.61 11.81
N LEU A 449 2.39 13.60 11.28
CA LEU A 449 1.78 14.81 10.70
C LEU A 449 0.94 14.43 9.47
N ALA A 450 1.48 13.63 8.56
CA ALA A 450 0.76 13.18 7.37
C ALA A 450 -0.50 12.38 7.74
N ASN A 451 -0.42 11.49 8.73
CA ASN A 451 -1.58 10.74 9.24
C ASN A 451 -2.64 11.67 9.85
N TYR A 452 -2.22 12.66 10.62
CA TYR A 452 -3.12 13.67 11.20
C TYR A 452 -3.90 14.38 10.10
N LEU A 453 -3.22 14.90 9.08
CA LEU A 453 -3.84 15.56 7.94
C LEU A 453 -4.77 14.62 7.17
N TYR A 454 -4.33 13.40 6.86
CA TYR A 454 -5.13 12.40 6.16
C TYR A 454 -6.46 12.10 6.87
N GLN A 455 -6.45 11.93 8.18
CA GLN A 455 -7.67 11.63 8.93
C GLN A 455 -8.68 12.79 8.86
N TYR A 456 -8.21 14.02 8.93
CA TYR A 456 -9.08 15.18 8.78
C TYR A 456 -9.62 15.32 7.36
N ILE A 457 -8.77 15.21 6.33
CA ILE A 457 -9.18 15.32 4.92
C ILE A 457 -10.28 14.31 4.60
N THR A 458 -10.13 13.07 5.07
CA THR A 458 -11.02 11.97 4.70
C THR A 458 -12.30 11.88 5.53
N ARG A 459 -12.38 12.55 6.68
CA ARG A 459 -13.50 12.39 7.62
C ARG A 459 -14.21 13.66 8.03
N GLU A 460 -13.45 14.70 8.36
CA GLU A 460 -14.00 15.95 8.94
C GLU A 460 -14.25 17.01 7.85
N GLY A 461 -13.83 16.73 6.62
CA GLY A 461 -13.92 17.72 5.55
C GLY A 461 -12.72 18.67 5.52
N ARG A 462 -12.89 19.87 4.97
CA ARG A 462 -11.80 20.72 4.52
C ARG A 462 -11.27 21.73 5.54
N SER A 463 -11.86 21.81 6.72
CA SER A 463 -11.50 22.84 7.71
C SER A 463 -10.67 22.22 8.84
N ILE A 464 -9.35 22.32 8.73
CA ILE A 464 -8.42 21.84 9.75
C ILE A 464 -7.88 23.05 10.50
N SER A 465 -8.12 23.15 11.82
CA SER A 465 -7.53 24.20 12.67
C SER A 465 -6.20 23.72 13.24
N TYR A 466 -5.24 24.63 13.29
CA TYR A 466 -3.93 24.42 13.89
C TYR A 466 -3.93 24.47 15.43
N SER A 467 -5.00 24.98 16.04
CA SER A 467 -5.11 25.23 17.50
C SER A 467 -4.71 24.02 18.36
N PHE A 468 -5.02 22.80 17.94
CA PHE A 468 -4.61 21.59 18.65
C PHE A 468 -3.08 21.39 18.64
N LEU A 469 -2.45 21.50 17.48
CA LEU A 469 -0.99 21.38 17.36
C LEU A 469 -0.27 22.52 18.06
N GLU A 470 -0.81 23.74 18.01
CA GLU A 470 -0.31 24.90 18.78
C GLU A 470 -0.27 24.59 20.27
N SER A 471 -1.38 24.07 20.84
CA SER A 471 -1.43 23.73 22.27
C SER A 471 -0.39 22.67 22.64
N LEU A 472 -0.24 21.64 21.83
CA LEU A 472 0.77 20.60 22.05
C LEU A 472 2.20 21.18 22.00
N ALA A 473 2.48 22.05 21.01
CA ALA A 473 3.79 22.64 20.84
C ALA A 473 4.16 23.55 22.02
N VAL A 474 3.24 24.39 22.47
CA VAL A 474 3.46 25.33 23.59
C VAL A 474 3.65 24.60 24.92
N ASP A 475 2.85 23.55 25.18
CA ASP A 475 2.86 22.84 26.47
C ASP A 475 4.01 21.82 26.59
N ASN A 476 4.72 21.51 25.49
CA ASN A 476 5.71 20.44 25.48
C ASN A 476 7.08 20.84 24.93
N HIS A 477 7.51 22.05 25.16
CA HIS A 477 8.85 22.51 24.75
C HIS A 477 9.95 21.50 25.15
N GLY A 478 10.89 21.25 24.26
CA GLY A 478 12.01 20.33 24.46
C GLY A 478 11.66 18.85 24.34
N LYS A 479 10.49 18.50 23.78
CA LYS A 479 10.02 17.11 23.72
C LYS A 479 9.61 16.70 22.31
N ASP A 480 9.48 15.38 22.12
CA ASP A 480 8.77 14.76 21.00
C ASP A 480 7.26 14.73 21.30
N ILE A 481 6.47 15.42 20.50
CA ILE A 481 5.00 15.44 20.62
C ILE A 481 4.31 14.44 19.69
N THR A 482 5.07 13.68 18.90
CA THR A 482 4.54 12.62 18.02
C THR A 482 3.57 11.67 18.75
N PRO A 483 3.92 11.12 19.94
CA PRO A 483 3.03 10.21 20.64
C PRO A 483 1.68 10.84 21.05
N LEU A 484 1.67 12.15 21.31
CA LEU A 484 0.46 12.87 21.68
C LEU A 484 -0.44 13.08 20.44
N ILE A 485 0.15 13.39 19.29
CA ILE A 485 -0.56 13.47 18.00
C ILE A 485 -1.16 12.10 17.65
N ASP A 486 -0.36 11.03 17.73
CA ASP A 486 -0.81 9.67 17.44
C ASP A 486 -1.93 9.23 18.40
N GLN A 487 -1.82 9.58 19.67
CA GLN A 487 -2.88 9.31 20.66
C GLN A 487 -4.18 10.07 20.35
N TYR A 488 -4.06 11.31 19.91
CA TYR A 488 -5.22 12.12 19.50
C TYR A 488 -5.89 11.52 18.27
N VAL A 489 -5.11 11.18 17.23
CA VAL A 489 -5.59 10.52 16.02
C VAL A 489 -6.29 9.20 16.39
N TYR A 490 -5.64 8.38 17.20
CA TYR A 490 -6.25 7.15 17.72
C TYR A 490 -7.55 7.41 18.47
N SER A 491 -7.56 8.40 19.34
CA SER A 491 -8.71 8.71 20.17
C SER A 491 -9.89 9.26 19.39
N ASN A 492 -9.67 10.01 18.32
CA ASN A 492 -10.72 10.64 17.53
C ASN A 492 -11.13 9.82 16.31
N PHE A 493 -10.20 9.13 15.67
CA PHE A 493 -10.44 8.45 14.40
C PHE A 493 -10.29 6.93 14.47
N GLY A 494 -9.72 6.39 15.56
CA GLY A 494 -9.49 4.95 15.75
C GLY A 494 -8.21 4.46 15.07
N HIS A 495 -7.92 3.16 15.24
CA HIS A 495 -6.78 2.51 14.59
C HIS A 495 -7.14 1.94 13.23
N ALA A 496 -6.24 2.07 12.28
CA ALA A 496 -6.15 1.11 11.19
C ALA A 496 -5.71 -0.25 11.79
N ALA A 497 -6.40 -1.34 11.45
CA ALA A 497 -6.09 -2.64 12.01
C ALA A 497 -4.86 -3.29 11.34
N SER A 498 -3.68 -2.69 11.47
CA SER A 498 -2.42 -3.36 11.14
C SER A 498 -2.06 -4.48 12.12
N ASP A 499 -2.80 -4.62 13.20
CA ASP A 499 -2.57 -5.52 14.33
C ASP A 499 -3.02 -6.97 14.11
N LEU A 500 -3.11 -7.43 12.87
CA LEU A 500 -3.17 -8.88 12.59
C LEU A 500 -1.90 -9.59 13.09
N SER A 501 -0.80 -8.85 13.33
CA SER A 501 0.43 -9.40 13.89
C SER A 501 0.34 -9.73 15.39
N VAL A 502 -0.51 -9.05 16.16
CA VAL A 502 -0.62 -9.27 17.63
C VAL A 502 -1.41 -10.55 17.97
N ARG A 503 -2.30 -11.00 17.11
CA ARG A 503 -2.96 -12.30 17.30
C ARG A 503 -2.04 -13.51 17.12
N ARG A 504 -0.85 -13.34 16.54
CA ARG A 504 0.11 -14.43 16.36
C ARG A 504 0.76 -14.95 17.63
N SER A 505 0.80 -14.18 18.70
CA SER A 505 1.39 -14.66 19.96
C SER A 505 0.40 -15.40 20.87
N ARG A 506 -0.91 -15.38 20.57
CA ARG A 506 -1.95 -16.05 21.39
C ARG A 506 -2.79 -17.10 20.66
N VAL A 507 -2.88 -17.02 19.36
CA VAL A 507 -3.21 -18.21 18.60
C VAL A 507 -1.85 -18.88 18.39
N ARG A 508 -1.52 -19.91 19.19
CA ARG A 508 -0.72 -21.01 18.67
C ARG A 508 -1.18 -21.14 17.25
N ALA A 509 -0.23 -20.94 16.34
CA ALA A 509 -0.50 -21.11 14.96
C ALA A 509 -1.50 -22.26 14.85
N VAL A 510 -2.76 -21.95 14.62
CA VAL A 510 -3.52 -22.82 13.80
C VAL A 510 -2.67 -22.69 12.56
N GLN A 511 -1.68 -23.52 12.47
CA GLN A 511 -1.05 -23.92 11.27
C GLN A 511 -2.25 -24.33 10.45
N TYR A 512 -2.82 -23.32 9.75
CA TYR A 512 -3.66 -23.66 8.62
C TYR A 512 -2.72 -24.45 7.76
N SER A 513 -2.81 -25.76 7.90
CA SER A 513 -2.12 -26.60 6.99
C SER A 513 -2.61 -26.09 5.65
N LEU A 514 -1.71 -25.88 4.71
CA LEU A 514 -2.09 -25.62 3.32
C LEU A 514 -3.08 -26.72 2.81
N SER A 515 -3.24 -27.84 3.55
CA SER A 515 -4.25 -28.85 3.39
C SER A 515 -5.68 -28.36 3.67
N ASP A 516 -5.88 -27.46 4.63
CA ASP A 516 -7.24 -26.93 4.90
C ASP A 516 -7.64 -25.92 3.81
N LEU A 517 -6.67 -25.17 3.27
CA LEU A 517 -6.86 -24.35 2.08
C LEU A 517 -6.90 -25.18 0.79
N GLY A 518 -6.16 -26.27 0.72
CA GLY A 518 -6.07 -27.14 -0.45
C GLY A 518 -7.28 -28.04 -0.64
N ALA A 519 -7.90 -28.54 0.41
CA ALA A 519 -9.10 -29.38 0.34
C ALA A 519 -10.29 -28.57 -0.21
N ASP A 520 -10.45 -27.33 0.21
CA ASP A 520 -11.50 -26.45 -0.30
C ASP A 520 -11.21 -25.95 -1.73
N MET A 521 -9.95 -25.94 -2.18
CA MET A 521 -9.55 -25.42 -3.48
C MET A 521 -9.52 -26.47 -4.60
N VAL A 522 -9.36 -27.75 -4.26
CA VAL A 522 -9.39 -28.86 -5.24
C VAL A 522 -10.80 -29.11 -5.78
N ALA A 523 -11.83 -28.74 -5.03
CA ALA A 523 -13.23 -28.84 -5.49
C ALA A 523 -13.61 -27.85 -6.61
N GLU A 524 -12.73 -26.90 -6.99
CA GLU A 524 -12.98 -25.88 -8.04
C GLU A 524 -12.39 -26.21 -9.43
N THR A 525 -12.35 -27.44 -9.80
CA THR A 525 -12.36 -27.76 -11.22
C THR A 525 -13.80 -27.57 -11.72
N GLY A 526 -14.26 -26.33 -11.80
CA GLY A 526 -15.33 -25.97 -12.72
C GLY A 526 -14.87 -26.23 -14.14
N PRO A 527 -15.81 -26.35 -15.11
CA PRO A 527 -15.46 -26.73 -16.46
C PRO A 527 -14.35 -25.80 -16.96
N ALA A 528 -13.33 -26.42 -17.51
CA ALA A 528 -12.37 -25.77 -18.35
C ALA A 528 -13.20 -24.88 -19.30
N TYR A 529 -12.85 -23.61 -19.40
CA TYR A 529 -13.21 -22.89 -20.60
C TYR A 529 -12.56 -23.67 -21.75
N ASP A 530 -13.40 -24.35 -22.53
CA ASP A 530 -13.07 -24.81 -23.86
C ASP A 530 -12.72 -23.64 -24.75
#